data_853012fda922bc93795ee513a2a85e76
#
_entry.id   853012fda922bc93795ee513a2a85e76
#
_cell.length_a   1.000
_cell.length_b   1.000
_cell.length_c   1.000
_cell.angle_alpha   90.00
_cell.angle_beta   90.00
_cell.angle_gamma   90.00
#
_symmetry.space_group_name_H-M   'P 1'
#
loop_
_entity.id
_entity.type
_entity.pdbx_description
1 polymer ?
#
loop_
_entity_poly.entity_id
_entity_poly.type
_entity_poly.pdbx_seq_one_letter_code
_entity_poly.pdbx_strand_id
1 'polypeptide(L)'
;RRVYETTGYLADPHTAVGLEAARRYREATGDRAPLVVLATAHPAKFPEVIRQALDFEPEAPEALARLWKQEVSVVHVEADLEALKAHLLPHVAAGA
;
A
#
# COMPACT_ATOMS: atom_id res chain seq x y z
N ARG A 1 1.73 5.79 -14.46
CA ARG A 1 1.30 5.68 -15.86
C ARG A 1 2.32 4.92 -16.70
N ARG A 2 3.53 5.43 -16.94
CA ARG A 2 4.52 4.82 -17.84
C ARG A 2 4.77 3.32 -17.61
N VAL A 3 4.97 2.87 -16.38
CA VAL A 3 5.20 1.45 -16.09
C VAL A 3 4.00 0.60 -16.53
N TYR A 4 2.79 1.04 -16.21
CA TYR A 4 1.58 0.34 -16.62
C TYR A 4 1.45 0.27 -18.15
N GLU A 5 1.65 1.38 -18.85
CA GLU A 5 1.56 1.44 -20.32
C GLU A 5 2.61 0.58 -21.03
N THR A 6 3.79 0.41 -20.43
CA THR A 6 4.89 -0.35 -21.06
C THR A 6 4.95 -1.82 -20.67
N THR A 7 4.43 -2.19 -19.49
CA THR A 7 4.57 -3.53 -18.92
C THR A 7 3.26 -4.21 -18.55
N GLY A 8 2.16 -3.46 -18.48
CA GLY A 8 0.88 -3.93 -17.94
C GLY A 8 0.85 -4.04 -16.41
N TYR A 9 1.97 -3.76 -15.71
CA TYR A 9 2.02 -3.85 -14.26
C TYR A 9 1.39 -2.62 -13.59
N LEU A 10 0.34 -2.85 -12.81
CA LEU A 10 -0.35 -1.81 -12.06
C LEU A 10 0.27 -1.71 -10.65
N ALA A 11 1.11 -0.70 -10.44
CA ALA A 11 1.71 -0.40 -9.15
C ALA A 11 0.77 0.45 -8.29
N ASP A 12 0.77 0.22 -6.97
CA ASP A 12 0.21 1.16 -6.03
C ASP A 12 1.06 2.46 -5.96
N PRO A 13 0.54 3.58 -5.42
CA PRO A 13 1.27 4.85 -5.40
C PRO A 13 2.62 4.80 -4.68
N HIS A 14 2.78 4.00 -3.63
CA HIS A 14 4.04 3.89 -2.89
C HIS A 14 5.09 3.11 -3.69
N THR A 15 4.68 1.99 -4.28
CA THR A 15 5.52 1.22 -5.20
C THR A 15 5.93 2.06 -6.41
N ALA A 16 5.03 2.91 -6.91
CA ALA A 16 5.34 3.82 -8.03
C ALA A 16 6.48 4.80 -7.70
N VAL A 17 6.56 5.29 -6.46
CA VAL A 17 7.69 6.13 -5.99
C VAL A 17 8.99 5.33 -6.02
N GLY A 18 8.98 4.09 -5.53
CA GLY A 18 10.15 3.21 -5.57
C GLY A 18 10.64 2.91 -7.00
N LEU A 19 9.70 2.65 -7.91
CA LEU A 19 10.01 2.43 -9.33
C LEU A 19 10.62 3.68 -9.99
N GLU A 20 10.11 4.86 -9.68
CA GLU A 20 10.66 6.13 -10.18
C GLU A 20 12.06 6.40 -9.58
N ALA A 21 12.27 6.13 -8.30
CA ALA A 21 13.57 6.24 -7.66
C ALA A 21 14.60 5.30 -8.32
N ALA A 22 14.24 4.04 -8.56
CA ALA A 22 15.07 3.06 -9.25
C ALA A 22 15.44 3.52 -10.69
N ARG A 23 14.48 4.10 -11.41
CA ARG A 23 14.72 4.66 -12.73
C ARG A 23 15.75 5.78 -12.68
N ARG A 24 15.56 6.76 -11.80
CA ARG A 24 16.47 7.91 -11.62
C ARG A 24 17.87 7.47 -11.19
N TYR A 25 17.96 6.49 -10.31
CA TYR A 25 19.24 5.91 -9.91
C TYR A 25 19.99 5.35 -11.11
N ARG A 26 19.32 4.55 -11.94
CA ARG A 26 19.94 3.98 -13.16
C ARG A 26 20.38 5.06 -14.15
N GLU A 27 19.59 6.09 -14.33
CA GLU A 27 19.95 7.21 -15.22
C GLU A 27 21.17 7.99 -14.70
N ALA A 28 21.25 8.20 -13.39
CA ALA A 28 22.33 8.94 -12.78
C ALA A 28 23.65 8.15 -12.72
N THR A 29 23.58 6.82 -12.53
CA THR A 29 24.77 5.99 -12.28
C THR A 29 25.20 5.14 -13.47
N GLY A 30 24.30 4.87 -14.41
CA GLY A 30 24.53 3.89 -15.47
C GLY A 30 24.54 2.43 -14.99
N ASP A 31 24.26 2.17 -13.71
CA ASP A 31 24.22 0.84 -13.12
C ASP A 31 23.17 -0.04 -13.80
N ARG A 32 23.57 -1.25 -14.21
CA ARG A 32 22.70 -2.23 -14.87
C ARG A 32 22.41 -3.46 -14.00
N ALA A 33 22.87 -3.47 -12.77
CA ALA A 33 22.56 -4.54 -11.84
C ALA A 33 21.02 -4.68 -11.66
N PRO A 34 20.51 -5.89 -11.43
CA PRO A 34 19.09 -6.07 -11.08
C PRO A 34 18.72 -5.23 -9.86
N LEU A 35 17.61 -4.48 -9.97
CA LEU A 35 17.04 -3.70 -8.88
C LEU A 35 15.73 -4.34 -8.44
N VAL A 36 15.58 -4.58 -7.14
CA VAL A 36 14.36 -5.07 -6.53
C VAL A 36 13.64 -3.90 -5.88
N VAL A 37 12.41 -3.64 -6.30
CA VAL A 37 11.54 -2.64 -5.69
C VAL A 37 10.43 -3.37 -4.94
N LEU A 38 10.27 -3.08 -3.65
CA LEU A 38 9.25 -3.73 -2.82
C LEU A 38 7.88 -3.12 -3.11
N ALA A 39 6.93 -3.98 -3.47
CA ALA A 39 5.52 -3.63 -3.57
C ALA A 39 4.89 -3.78 -2.19
N THR A 40 4.51 -2.68 -1.56
CA THR A 40 4.09 -2.63 -0.16
C THR A 40 2.57 -2.55 0.04
N ALA A 41 1.81 -2.34 -1.03
CA ALA A 41 0.35 -2.26 -1.00
C ALA A 41 -0.28 -2.73 -2.33
N HIS A 42 -1.60 -2.96 -2.30
CA HIS A 42 -2.37 -3.24 -3.51
C HIS A 42 -2.95 -1.93 -4.08
N PRO A 43 -2.92 -1.70 -5.40
CA PRO A 43 -3.42 -0.47 -6.02
C PRO A 43 -4.90 -0.19 -5.73
N ALA A 44 -5.74 -1.22 -5.54
CA ALA A 44 -7.14 -1.07 -5.19
C ALA A 44 -7.40 -0.39 -3.81
N LYS A 45 -6.37 -0.25 -2.97
CA LYS A 45 -6.47 0.53 -1.72
C LYS A 45 -6.45 2.04 -1.96
N PHE A 46 -6.11 2.48 -3.16
CA PHE A 46 -5.94 3.88 -3.55
C PHE A 46 -6.67 4.19 -4.86
N PRO A 47 -7.98 3.90 -4.96
CA PRO A 47 -8.71 3.97 -6.24
C PRO A 47 -8.69 5.39 -6.83
N GLU A 48 -8.78 6.42 -5.99
CA GLU A 48 -8.77 7.82 -6.46
C GLU A 48 -7.46 8.21 -7.12
N VAL A 49 -6.32 7.81 -6.52
CA VAL A 49 -4.99 8.10 -7.07
C VAL A 49 -4.77 7.35 -8.39
N ILE A 50 -5.23 6.10 -8.47
CA ILE A 50 -5.15 5.30 -9.70
C ILE A 50 -6.01 5.92 -10.79
N ARG A 51 -7.24 6.34 -10.46
CA ARG A 51 -8.14 7.02 -11.41
C ARG A 51 -7.52 8.32 -11.94
N GLN A 52 -6.93 9.14 -11.09
CA GLN A 52 -6.23 10.36 -11.51
C GLN A 52 -5.04 10.08 -12.44
N ALA A 53 -4.32 9.00 -12.18
CA ALA A 53 -3.13 8.65 -12.97
C ALA A 53 -3.45 7.93 -14.29
N LEU A 54 -4.50 7.10 -14.35
CA LEU A 54 -4.74 6.13 -15.41
C LEU A 54 -6.14 6.17 -16.01
N ASP A 55 -7.05 6.97 -15.47
CA ASP A 55 -8.45 7.14 -15.91
C ASP A 55 -9.33 5.88 -15.79
N PHE A 56 -8.96 4.94 -14.89
CA PHE A 56 -9.79 3.78 -14.54
C PHE A 56 -9.68 3.43 -13.05
N GLU A 57 -10.64 2.64 -12.55
CA GLU A 57 -10.58 2.08 -11.20
C GLU A 57 -9.90 0.71 -11.21
N PRO A 58 -8.95 0.47 -10.27
CA PRO A 58 -8.34 -0.84 -10.15
C PRO A 58 -9.34 -1.86 -9.61
N GLU A 59 -9.34 -3.06 -10.17
CA GLU A 59 -10.14 -4.16 -9.66
C GLU A 59 -9.65 -4.56 -8.26
N ALA A 60 -10.58 -4.69 -7.32
CA ALA A 60 -10.28 -5.11 -5.97
C ALA A 60 -10.25 -6.63 -5.87
N PRO A 61 -9.19 -7.24 -5.31
CA PRO A 61 -9.23 -8.65 -4.96
C PRO A 61 -10.41 -8.98 -4.04
N GLU A 62 -10.97 -10.16 -4.17
CA GLU A 62 -12.17 -10.59 -3.41
C GLU A 62 -12.00 -10.39 -1.89
N ALA A 63 -10.82 -10.70 -1.36
CA ALA A 63 -10.51 -10.51 0.06
C ALA A 63 -10.65 -9.04 0.49
N LEU A 64 -10.19 -8.10 -0.32
CA LEU A 64 -10.29 -6.67 -0.05
C LEU A 64 -11.74 -6.18 -0.22
N ALA A 65 -12.41 -6.59 -1.29
CA ALA A 65 -13.80 -6.24 -1.56
C ALA A 65 -14.75 -6.73 -0.45
N ARG A 66 -14.46 -7.90 0.13
CA ARG A 66 -15.20 -8.43 1.29
C ARG A 66 -15.00 -7.58 2.54
N LEU A 67 -13.78 -7.11 2.80
CA LEU A 67 -13.49 -6.24 3.96
C LEU A 67 -14.26 -4.92 3.90
N TRP A 68 -14.42 -4.33 2.72
CA TRP A 68 -15.18 -3.08 2.55
C TRP A 68 -16.68 -3.21 2.85
N LYS A 69 -17.20 -4.43 2.89
CA LYS A 69 -18.60 -4.70 3.25
C LYS A 69 -18.80 -4.99 4.74
N GLN A 70 -17.71 -5.08 5.50
CA GLN A 70 -17.78 -5.34 6.93
C GLN A 70 -18.02 -4.05 7.71
N GLU A 71 -18.69 -4.19 8.85
CA GLU A 71 -18.82 -3.09 9.80
C GLU A 71 -17.45 -2.70 10.35
N VAL A 72 -17.18 -1.40 10.37
CA VAL A 72 -15.93 -0.87 10.89
C VAL A 72 -16.05 -0.68 12.40
N SER A 73 -15.20 -1.35 13.16
CA SER A 73 -15.06 -1.14 14.60
C SER A 73 -13.86 -0.27 14.88
N VAL A 74 -14.07 0.87 15.51
CA VAL A 74 -13.03 1.84 15.87
C VAL A 74 -13.09 2.12 17.36
N VAL A 75 -11.95 2.00 18.03
CA VAL A 75 -11.77 2.42 19.43
C VAL A 75 -10.86 3.64 19.46
N HIS A 76 -11.32 4.71 20.06
CA HIS A 76 -10.50 5.89 20.30
C HIS A 76 -9.70 5.72 21.60
N VAL A 77 -8.39 5.86 21.49
CA VAL A 77 -7.46 5.78 22.63
C VAL A 77 -6.70 7.09 22.69
N GLU A 78 -6.41 7.58 23.88
CA GLU A 78 -5.58 8.78 24.08
C GLU A 78 -4.20 8.58 23.42
N ALA A 79 -3.62 9.68 22.92
CA ALA A 79 -2.31 9.67 22.25
C ALA A 79 -1.15 9.54 23.27
N ASP A 80 -1.21 8.48 24.05
CA ASP A 80 -0.29 8.15 25.14
C ASP A 80 0.04 6.65 25.11
N LEU A 81 1.31 6.32 25.39
CA LEU A 81 1.81 4.94 25.32
C LEU A 81 1.16 4.04 26.38
N GLU A 82 0.93 4.54 27.58
CA GLU A 82 0.35 3.73 28.67
C GLU A 82 -1.15 3.46 28.42
N ALA A 83 -1.88 4.44 27.87
CA ALA A 83 -3.25 4.26 27.44
C ALA A 83 -3.35 3.19 26.32
N LEU A 84 -2.46 3.22 25.35
CA LEU A 84 -2.40 2.22 24.29
C LEU A 84 -2.08 0.83 24.83
N LYS A 85 -1.10 0.70 25.73
CA LYS A 85 -0.77 -0.57 26.39
C LYS A 85 -1.95 -1.11 27.20
N ALA A 86 -2.61 -0.25 27.99
CA ALA A 86 -3.76 -0.65 28.80
C ALA A 86 -4.91 -1.18 27.92
N HIS A 87 -5.08 -0.62 26.72
CA HIS A 87 -6.06 -1.11 25.77
C HIS A 87 -5.66 -2.45 25.14
N LEU A 88 -4.40 -2.62 24.75
CA LEU A 88 -3.93 -3.81 24.01
C LEU A 88 -3.68 -5.04 24.89
N LEU A 89 -3.11 -4.87 26.09
CA LEU A 89 -2.69 -5.99 26.93
C LEU A 89 -3.80 -7.00 27.27
N PRO A 90 -5.05 -6.60 27.58
CA PRO A 90 -6.13 -7.56 27.81
C PRO A 90 -6.43 -8.47 26.60
N HIS A 91 -6.25 -7.95 25.38
CA HIS A 91 -6.50 -8.71 24.16
C HIS A 91 -5.36 -9.68 23.81
N VAL A 92 -4.13 -9.33 24.17
CA VAL A 92 -2.97 -10.22 23.97
C VAL A 92 -3.03 -11.41 24.94
N ALA A 93 -3.42 -11.20 26.19
CA ALA A 93 -3.54 -12.27 27.19
C ALA A 93 -4.68 -13.25 26.90
N ALA A 94 -5.72 -12.82 26.18
CA ALA A 94 -6.86 -13.67 25.84
C ALA A 94 -6.62 -14.58 24.62
N GLY A 95 -5.54 -14.36 23.86
CA GLY A 95 -5.20 -15.10 22.64
C GLY A 95 -4.02 -16.07 22.78
N ALA A 96 -3.51 -16.27 24.00
CA ALA A 96 -2.39 -17.17 24.28
C ALA A 96 -2.86 -18.54 24.73
#